data_2430cf6320bda74e59bc04ebaded1612
#
_entry.id   2430cf6320bda74e59bc04ebaded1612
#
_cell.length_a   1.000
_cell.length_b   1.000
_cell.length_c   1.000
_cell.angle_alpha   90.00
_cell.angle_beta   90.00
_cell.angle_gamma   90.00
#
_symmetry.space_group_name_H-M   'P 1'
#
loop_
_entity.id
_entity.type
_entity.pdbx_description
1 polymer ?
#
loop_
_entity_poly.entity_id
_entity_poly.type
_entity_poly.pdbx_seq_one_letter_code
_entity_poly.pdbx_strand_id
1 'polypeptide(L)'
;MTETAPLLSLQNITRNFGAIEALRGVSFKMNRGEVVALLGDNGAGKSTLVKIIAGGMEATSGKVLFEGKECNFASPAEAKAAGIETVYQDLSLCTNVDVVANFFMGREIVKRYFGIPILQETQMYEATAKAISNAGTKIPSLRVNVEHLSGGQRQAIELNRFVHWGGKLVLLDEPFAALGVEQTRRGLEMIKRIAAQGIGVVIITHIMAQAFQVADRIVVIRQGKVAGDVARKKTSPDEVVRMITGEALQAKAQETRPNGP
;
A
#
# COMPACT_ATOMS: atom_id res chain seq x y z
N MET A 1 -5.31 -3.75 -29.45
CA MET A 1 -4.85 -3.10 -28.21
C MET A 1 -4.27 -4.21 -27.36
N THR A 2 -2.95 -4.27 -27.22
CA THR A 2 -2.29 -5.24 -26.33
C THR A 2 -2.68 -4.90 -24.90
N GLU A 3 -3.42 -5.79 -24.25
CA GLU A 3 -3.75 -5.68 -22.83
C GLU A 3 -2.44 -5.68 -22.06
N THR A 4 -2.06 -4.53 -21.50
CA THR A 4 -0.87 -4.42 -20.66
C THR A 4 -1.06 -5.30 -19.43
N ALA A 5 -0.10 -6.15 -19.14
CA ALA A 5 -0.16 -7.03 -17.96
C ALA A 5 -0.44 -6.21 -16.70
N PRO A 6 -1.32 -6.68 -15.81
CA PRO A 6 -1.60 -5.99 -14.55
C PRO A 6 -0.32 -5.85 -13.72
N LEU A 7 -0.24 -4.77 -12.92
CA LEU A 7 0.88 -4.56 -12.01
C LEU A 7 0.96 -5.66 -10.97
N LEU A 8 -0.18 -5.99 -10.35
CA LEU A 8 -0.33 -7.07 -9.38
C LEU A 8 -1.50 -7.97 -9.79
N SER A 9 -1.32 -9.29 -9.69
CA SER A 9 -2.40 -10.27 -9.85
C SER A 9 -2.28 -11.33 -8.76
N LEU A 10 -3.32 -11.45 -7.96
CA LEU A 10 -3.46 -12.51 -6.97
C LEU A 10 -4.39 -13.57 -7.53
N GLN A 11 -4.00 -14.84 -7.45
CA GLN A 11 -4.74 -15.97 -8.00
C GLN A 11 -4.93 -17.03 -6.91
N ASN A 12 -6.16 -17.17 -6.43
CA ASN A 12 -6.58 -18.16 -5.44
C ASN A 12 -5.69 -18.23 -4.19
N ILE A 13 -5.29 -17.08 -3.66
CA ILE A 13 -4.42 -17.01 -2.48
C ILE A 13 -5.13 -17.57 -1.26
N THR A 14 -4.52 -18.59 -0.64
CA THR A 14 -4.97 -19.13 0.63
C THR A 14 -3.89 -18.95 1.71
N ARG A 15 -4.30 -18.89 2.97
CA ARG A 15 -3.39 -18.92 4.11
C ARG A 15 -4.07 -19.56 5.31
N ASN A 16 -3.43 -20.61 5.84
CA ASN A 16 -3.88 -21.34 7.01
C ASN A 16 -2.90 -21.18 8.17
N PHE A 17 -3.42 -21.01 9.37
CA PHE A 17 -2.71 -21.03 10.64
C PHE A 17 -3.25 -22.19 11.47
N GLY A 18 -2.67 -23.38 11.32
CA GLY A 18 -3.26 -24.59 11.85
C GLY A 18 -4.67 -24.83 11.29
N ALA A 19 -5.67 -24.88 12.15
CA ALA A 19 -7.08 -25.07 11.75
C ALA A 19 -7.77 -23.76 11.28
N ILE A 20 -7.14 -22.60 11.43
CA ILE A 20 -7.73 -21.31 11.07
C ILE A 20 -7.37 -20.98 9.65
N GLU A 21 -8.37 -20.90 8.77
CA GLU A 21 -8.22 -20.42 7.39
C GLU A 21 -8.37 -18.90 7.34
N ALA A 22 -7.25 -18.17 7.35
CA ALA A 22 -7.24 -16.71 7.29
C ALA A 22 -7.55 -16.16 5.90
N LEU A 23 -7.13 -16.88 4.83
CA LEU A 23 -7.47 -16.58 3.43
C LEU A 23 -7.96 -17.85 2.74
N ARG A 24 -9.02 -17.71 1.94
CA ARG A 24 -9.80 -18.82 1.36
C ARG A 24 -9.96 -18.65 -0.14
N GLY A 25 -8.87 -18.44 -0.88
CA GLY A 25 -8.88 -18.29 -2.32
C GLY A 25 -9.12 -16.85 -2.79
N VAL A 26 -8.41 -15.89 -2.21
CA VAL A 26 -8.48 -14.47 -2.61
C VAL A 26 -7.87 -14.30 -4.00
N SER A 27 -8.64 -13.69 -4.90
CA SER A 27 -8.20 -13.35 -6.25
C SER A 27 -8.65 -11.94 -6.60
N PHE A 28 -7.71 -11.09 -6.99
CA PHE A 28 -7.97 -9.81 -7.67
C PHE A 28 -6.73 -9.35 -8.44
N LYS A 29 -6.92 -8.39 -9.35
CA LYS A 29 -5.83 -7.78 -10.13
C LYS A 29 -5.83 -6.29 -9.86
N MET A 30 -4.69 -5.63 -10.05
CA MET A 30 -4.63 -4.17 -10.10
C MET A 30 -3.68 -3.69 -11.19
N ASN A 31 -3.95 -2.50 -11.71
CA ASN A 31 -3.17 -1.88 -12.77
C ASN A 31 -2.15 -0.88 -12.21
N ARG A 32 -1.22 -0.44 -13.07
CA ARG A 32 -0.33 0.67 -12.73
C ARG A 32 -1.13 1.96 -12.54
N GLY A 33 -0.74 2.75 -11.54
CA GLY A 33 -1.39 4.02 -11.24
C GLY A 33 -2.81 3.87 -10.67
N GLU A 34 -3.26 2.66 -10.35
CA GLU A 34 -4.56 2.42 -9.74
C GLU A 34 -4.46 2.52 -8.23
N VAL A 35 -5.43 3.16 -7.60
CA VAL A 35 -5.62 3.18 -6.14
C VAL A 35 -6.73 2.20 -5.78
N VAL A 36 -6.37 1.11 -5.09
CA VAL A 36 -7.32 0.11 -4.59
C VAL A 36 -7.49 0.26 -3.09
N ALA A 37 -8.71 0.51 -2.63
CA ALA A 37 -9.03 0.43 -1.21
C ALA A 37 -9.41 -1.02 -0.85
N LEU A 38 -8.67 -1.60 0.09
CA LEU A 38 -8.92 -2.92 0.63
C LEU A 38 -9.68 -2.79 1.95
N LEU A 39 -10.99 -3.07 1.92
CA LEU A 39 -11.90 -2.90 3.05
C LEU A 39 -12.35 -4.26 3.60
N GLY A 40 -12.90 -4.25 4.80
CA GLY A 40 -13.43 -5.44 5.49
C GLY A 40 -13.29 -5.34 6.99
N ASP A 41 -13.95 -6.22 7.72
CA ASP A 41 -13.91 -6.28 9.17
C ASP A 41 -12.53 -6.63 9.74
N ASN A 42 -12.36 -6.42 11.05
CA ASN A 42 -11.20 -6.93 11.78
C ASN A 42 -11.17 -8.47 11.69
N GLY A 43 -10.00 -9.03 11.43
CA GLY A 43 -9.87 -10.47 11.21
C GLY A 43 -10.33 -10.98 9.84
N ALA A 44 -10.79 -10.13 8.93
CA ALA A 44 -11.23 -10.54 7.59
C ALA A 44 -10.11 -11.13 6.69
N GLY A 45 -8.82 -10.93 7.06
CA GLY A 45 -7.66 -11.41 6.33
C GLY A 45 -6.84 -10.34 5.61
N LYS A 46 -7.23 -9.04 5.72
CA LYS A 46 -6.56 -7.92 5.01
C LYS A 46 -5.06 -7.84 5.29
N SER A 47 -4.65 -7.77 6.56
CA SER A 47 -3.22 -7.68 6.93
C SER A 47 -2.45 -8.95 6.60
N THR A 48 -3.09 -10.13 6.60
CA THR A 48 -2.49 -11.38 6.12
C THR A 48 -2.19 -11.29 4.63
N LEU A 49 -3.15 -10.80 3.84
CA LEU A 49 -2.98 -10.61 2.40
C LEU A 49 -1.85 -9.63 2.08
N VAL A 50 -1.80 -8.49 2.79
CA VAL A 50 -0.73 -7.50 2.63
C VAL A 50 0.63 -8.08 2.98
N LYS A 51 0.75 -8.85 4.07
CA LYS A 51 2.01 -9.52 4.43
C LYS A 51 2.47 -10.51 3.36
N ILE A 52 1.55 -11.20 2.68
CA ILE A 52 1.89 -12.10 1.57
C ILE A 52 2.42 -11.29 0.37
N ILE A 53 1.74 -10.22 -0.03
CA ILE A 53 2.18 -9.35 -1.14
C ILE A 53 3.55 -8.71 -0.82
N ALA A 54 3.77 -8.33 0.44
CA ALA A 54 4.98 -7.69 0.92
C ALA A 54 6.16 -8.66 1.20
N GLY A 55 5.98 -9.97 0.97
CA GLY A 55 7.03 -10.97 1.27
C GLY A 55 7.30 -11.19 2.75
N GLY A 56 6.41 -10.71 3.63
CA GLY A 56 6.49 -10.95 5.07
C GLY A 56 5.85 -12.28 5.52
N MET A 57 5.20 -12.97 4.59
CA MET A 57 4.53 -14.24 4.85
C MET A 57 4.30 -14.99 3.52
N GLU A 58 4.50 -16.30 3.52
CA GLU A 58 4.17 -17.15 2.37
C GLU A 58 2.67 -17.46 2.33
N ALA A 59 2.12 -17.60 1.12
CA ALA A 59 0.79 -18.18 0.92
C ALA A 59 0.84 -19.70 1.17
N THR A 60 -0.26 -20.29 1.65
CA THR A 60 -0.39 -21.76 1.72
C THR A 60 -0.59 -22.34 0.32
N SER A 61 -1.34 -21.65 -0.54
CA SER A 61 -1.48 -21.99 -1.94
C SER A 61 -1.92 -20.74 -2.75
N GLY A 62 -1.94 -20.86 -4.06
CA GLY A 62 -2.24 -19.77 -4.99
C GLY A 62 -0.96 -19.13 -5.53
N LYS A 63 -1.11 -18.07 -6.34
CA LYS A 63 0.00 -17.40 -7.01
C LYS A 63 -0.11 -15.90 -6.88
N VAL A 64 1.04 -15.28 -6.58
CA VAL A 64 1.23 -13.82 -6.67
C VAL A 64 2.00 -13.53 -7.95
N LEU A 65 1.43 -12.73 -8.84
CA LEU A 65 2.15 -12.25 -10.02
C LEU A 65 2.36 -10.75 -9.87
N PHE A 66 3.58 -10.31 -10.06
CA PHE A 66 3.96 -8.91 -10.10
C PHE A 66 4.59 -8.58 -11.46
N GLU A 67 4.04 -7.58 -12.16
CA GLU A 67 4.41 -7.24 -13.54
C GLU A 67 4.32 -8.46 -14.50
N GLY A 68 3.35 -9.32 -14.30
CA GLY A 68 3.13 -10.53 -15.09
C GLY A 68 4.06 -11.71 -14.76
N LYS A 69 5.00 -11.56 -13.83
CA LYS A 69 5.90 -12.62 -13.38
C LYS A 69 5.42 -13.21 -12.07
N GLU A 70 5.40 -14.52 -11.96
CA GLU A 70 5.12 -15.20 -10.70
C GLU A 70 6.24 -14.91 -9.70
N CYS A 71 5.84 -14.45 -8.51
CA CYS A 71 6.76 -14.06 -7.44
C CYS A 71 6.44 -14.85 -6.16
N ASN A 72 7.48 -15.36 -5.54
CA ASN A 72 7.42 -15.91 -4.19
C ASN A 72 8.52 -15.25 -3.38
N PHE A 73 8.21 -14.07 -2.81
CA PHE A 73 9.18 -13.31 -2.03
C PHE A 73 9.45 -14.02 -0.70
N ALA A 74 10.69 -14.43 -0.49
CA ALA A 74 11.11 -15.07 0.76
C ALA A 74 11.30 -14.06 1.91
N SER A 75 11.33 -12.76 1.59
CA SER A 75 11.51 -11.69 2.57
C SER A 75 10.94 -10.35 2.09
N PRO A 76 10.62 -9.43 3.01
CA PRO A 76 10.26 -8.06 2.65
C PRO A 76 11.35 -7.32 1.87
N ALA A 77 12.63 -7.69 2.08
CA ALA A 77 13.73 -7.10 1.33
C ALA A 77 13.67 -7.44 -0.17
N GLU A 78 13.29 -8.66 -0.52
CA GLU A 78 13.10 -9.08 -1.92
C GLU A 78 11.89 -8.37 -2.55
N ALA A 79 10.77 -8.26 -1.86
CA ALA A 79 9.61 -7.51 -2.33
C ALA A 79 9.97 -6.03 -2.57
N LYS A 80 10.74 -5.43 -1.66
CA LYS A 80 11.25 -4.06 -1.79
C LYS A 80 12.20 -3.92 -2.98
N ALA A 81 13.09 -4.88 -3.21
CA ALA A 81 13.98 -4.88 -4.38
C ALA A 81 13.19 -4.99 -5.70
N ALA A 82 12.05 -5.68 -5.72
CA ALA A 82 11.14 -5.74 -6.85
C ALA A 82 10.34 -4.44 -7.07
N GLY A 83 10.29 -3.54 -6.07
CA GLY A 83 9.56 -2.27 -6.11
C GLY A 83 8.22 -2.30 -5.36
N ILE A 84 8.04 -3.23 -4.43
CA ILE A 84 6.88 -3.28 -3.53
C ILE A 84 7.33 -2.81 -2.15
N GLU A 85 6.69 -1.80 -1.58
CA GLU A 85 6.96 -1.37 -0.21
C GLU A 85 5.68 -1.29 0.61
N THR A 86 5.79 -1.62 1.89
CA THR A 86 4.70 -1.47 2.86
C THR A 86 5.05 -0.36 3.80
N VAL A 87 4.13 0.60 3.91
CA VAL A 87 4.17 1.64 4.93
C VAL A 87 3.20 1.22 6.03
N TYR A 88 3.77 0.81 7.16
CA TYR A 88 3.01 0.46 8.36
C TYR A 88 2.69 1.72 9.17
N GLN A 89 1.81 1.56 10.15
CA GLN A 89 1.45 2.61 11.10
C GLN A 89 2.69 3.15 11.86
N ASP A 90 3.67 2.29 12.16
CA ASP A 90 4.98 2.69 12.68
C ASP A 90 5.93 2.95 11.50
N LEU A 91 6.21 4.23 11.27
CA LEU A 91 7.08 4.69 10.18
C LEU A 91 8.49 4.11 10.31
N SER A 92 9.02 3.56 9.20
CA SER A 92 10.39 2.99 9.16
C SER A 92 11.48 4.08 9.04
N LEU A 93 11.30 5.19 9.74
CA LEU A 93 12.26 6.29 9.81
C LEU A 93 13.03 6.28 11.13
N CYS A 94 14.36 6.46 11.04
CA CYS A 94 15.19 6.68 12.21
C CYS A 94 14.97 8.09 12.74
N THR A 95 14.37 8.21 13.92
CA THR A 95 13.95 9.50 14.48
C THR A 95 15.10 10.40 14.87
N ASN A 96 16.25 9.83 15.26
CA ASN A 96 17.45 10.50 15.74
C ASN A 96 18.44 10.97 14.67
N VAL A 97 18.09 10.82 13.38
CA VAL A 97 18.90 11.30 12.26
C VAL A 97 18.09 12.23 11.36
N ASP A 98 18.77 13.03 10.55
CA ASP A 98 18.15 14.03 9.70
C ASP A 98 17.39 13.42 8.51
N VAL A 99 16.66 14.28 7.80
CA VAL A 99 15.84 13.87 6.64
C VAL A 99 16.70 13.29 5.53
N VAL A 100 17.87 13.86 5.24
CA VAL A 100 18.76 13.39 4.17
C VAL A 100 19.31 12.02 4.50
N ALA A 101 19.78 11.80 5.72
CA ALA A 101 20.26 10.50 6.16
C ALA A 101 19.16 9.44 6.11
N ASN A 102 17.94 9.75 6.55
CA ASN A 102 16.80 8.85 6.40
C ASN A 102 16.46 8.53 4.94
N PHE A 103 16.53 9.53 4.06
CA PHE A 103 16.19 9.38 2.65
C PHE A 103 17.14 8.42 1.94
N PHE A 104 18.42 8.46 2.26
CA PHE A 104 19.48 7.66 1.65
C PHE A 104 19.92 6.44 2.48
N MET A 105 19.30 6.18 3.61
CA MET A 105 19.67 5.07 4.49
C MET A 105 19.74 3.72 3.76
N GLY A 106 20.96 3.12 3.76
CA GLY A 106 21.26 1.88 3.02
C GLY A 106 21.44 2.06 1.51
N ARG A 107 21.47 3.32 1.02
CA ARG A 107 21.67 3.68 -0.39
C ARG A 107 22.51 4.96 -0.51
N GLU A 108 23.46 5.14 0.39
CA GLU A 108 24.31 6.32 0.48
C GLU A 108 25.13 6.50 -0.80
N ILE A 109 25.23 7.73 -1.29
CA ILE A 109 26.07 8.05 -2.44
C ILE A 109 27.50 8.18 -1.94
N VAL A 110 28.36 7.25 -2.38
CA VAL A 110 29.75 7.18 -1.96
C VAL A 110 30.66 7.29 -3.19
N LYS A 111 31.69 8.16 -3.12
CA LYS A 111 32.77 8.23 -4.08
C LYS A 111 34.08 7.78 -3.43
N ARG A 112 34.82 6.93 -4.14
CA ARG A 112 36.12 6.46 -3.63
C ARG A 112 37.25 7.38 -4.11
N TYR A 113 38.01 7.91 -3.14
CA TYR A 113 39.24 8.66 -3.38
C TYR A 113 40.40 7.89 -2.76
N PHE A 114 41.37 7.49 -3.58
CA PHE A 114 42.49 6.63 -3.17
C PHE A 114 42.07 5.37 -2.40
N GLY A 115 40.92 4.76 -2.81
CA GLY A 115 40.39 3.58 -2.16
C GLY A 115 39.50 3.87 -0.91
N ILE A 116 39.54 5.08 -0.37
CA ILE A 116 38.77 5.50 0.80
C ILE A 116 37.36 5.92 0.34
N PRO A 117 36.27 5.32 0.90
CA PRO A 117 34.92 5.73 0.59
C PRO A 117 34.57 7.05 1.28
N ILE A 118 34.19 8.06 0.52
CA ILE A 118 33.79 9.38 1.00
C ILE A 118 32.31 9.61 0.61
N LEU A 119 31.51 9.94 1.63
CA LEU A 119 30.09 10.23 1.47
C LEU A 119 29.88 11.53 0.67
N GLN A 120 28.99 11.50 -0.31
CA GLN A 120 28.68 12.66 -1.16
C GLN A 120 27.45 13.42 -0.60
N GLU A 121 27.61 14.03 0.57
CA GLU A 121 26.50 14.68 1.29
C GLU A 121 25.77 15.76 0.47
N THR A 122 26.52 16.57 -0.31
CA THR A 122 25.93 17.62 -1.15
C THR A 122 24.98 17.03 -2.19
N GLN A 123 25.40 15.95 -2.88
CA GLN A 123 24.58 15.27 -3.88
C GLN A 123 23.33 14.64 -3.25
N MET A 124 23.50 14.03 -2.08
CA MET A 124 22.38 13.44 -1.33
C MET A 124 21.39 14.52 -0.90
N TYR A 125 21.88 15.67 -0.41
CA TYR A 125 21.04 16.81 -0.04
C TYR A 125 20.24 17.36 -1.22
N GLU A 126 20.89 17.62 -2.35
CA GLU A 126 20.25 18.14 -3.57
C GLU A 126 19.18 17.18 -4.11
N ALA A 127 19.50 15.88 -4.16
CA ALA A 127 18.53 14.86 -4.59
C ALA A 127 17.32 14.77 -3.66
N THR A 128 17.54 14.84 -2.33
CA THR A 128 16.46 14.86 -1.34
C THR A 128 15.60 16.11 -1.50
N ALA A 129 16.24 17.30 -1.63
CA ALA A 129 15.54 18.56 -1.82
C ALA A 129 14.62 18.53 -3.05
N LYS A 130 15.16 18.03 -4.17
CA LYS A 130 14.39 17.88 -5.42
C LYS A 130 13.20 16.92 -5.26
N ALA A 131 13.41 15.77 -4.63
CA ALA A 131 12.35 14.77 -4.42
C ALA A 131 11.22 15.33 -3.54
N ILE A 132 11.56 15.96 -2.42
CA ILE A 132 10.60 16.56 -1.47
C ILE A 132 9.84 17.74 -2.11
N SER A 133 10.54 18.59 -2.88
CA SER A 133 9.93 19.71 -3.59
C SER A 133 8.93 19.24 -4.65
N ASN A 134 9.31 18.24 -5.46
CA ASN A 134 8.43 17.66 -6.49
C ASN A 134 7.13 17.11 -5.90
N ALA A 135 7.17 16.58 -4.69
CA ALA A 135 5.99 16.10 -3.99
C ALA A 135 5.14 17.20 -3.34
N GLY A 136 5.62 18.45 -3.37
CA GLY A 136 4.93 19.59 -2.75
C GLY A 136 4.87 19.51 -1.23
N THR A 137 5.79 18.75 -0.61
CA THR A 137 5.87 18.60 0.84
C THR A 137 6.70 19.75 1.43
N LYS A 138 6.15 20.45 2.44
CA LYS A 138 6.87 21.49 3.14
C LYS A 138 7.57 20.92 4.38
N ILE A 139 8.90 20.88 4.34
CA ILE A 139 9.76 20.50 5.46
C ILE A 139 10.58 21.73 5.85
N PRO A 140 10.68 22.09 7.16
CA PRO A 140 11.38 23.30 7.58
C PRO A 140 12.86 23.32 7.19
N SER A 141 13.52 22.18 7.33
CA SER A 141 14.92 21.96 6.95
C SER A 141 15.17 20.48 6.70
N LEU A 142 15.98 20.12 5.73
CA LEU A 142 16.38 18.73 5.49
C LEU A 142 17.44 18.23 6.48
N ARG A 143 18.05 19.14 7.27
CA ARG A 143 19.02 18.83 8.33
C ARG A 143 18.38 18.73 9.71
N VAL A 144 17.05 18.84 9.82
CA VAL A 144 16.35 18.61 11.08
C VAL A 144 16.18 17.11 11.31
N ASN A 145 16.35 16.68 12.56
CA ASN A 145 16.06 15.30 12.93
C ASN A 145 14.58 14.99 12.75
N VAL A 146 14.30 13.78 12.29
CA VAL A 146 12.94 13.35 11.96
C VAL A 146 12.00 13.36 13.18
N GLU A 147 12.52 13.22 14.39
CA GLU A 147 11.73 13.33 15.64
C GLU A 147 11.01 14.68 15.79
N HIS A 148 11.61 15.77 15.27
CA HIS A 148 11.03 17.12 15.32
C HIS A 148 9.99 17.39 14.22
N LEU A 149 9.70 16.42 13.38
CA LEU A 149 8.73 16.54 12.30
C LEU A 149 7.35 16.01 12.72
N SER A 150 6.30 16.59 12.16
CA SER A 150 4.94 16.06 12.35
C SER A 150 4.79 14.68 11.70
N GLY A 151 3.82 13.89 12.18
CA GLY A 151 3.52 12.56 11.60
C GLY A 151 3.29 12.60 10.08
N GLY A 152 2.54 13.59 9.59
CA GLY A 152 2.31 13.77 8.15
C GLY A 152 3.58 14.13 7.36
N GLN A 153 4.52 14.90 7.95
CA GLN A 153 5.81 15.18 7.32
C GLN A 153 6.68 13.93 7.26
N ARG A 154 6.70 13.14 8.33
CA ARG A 154 7.41 11.85 8.36
C ARG A 154 6.87 10.88 7.31
N GLN A 155 5.56 10.71 7.23
CA GLN A 155 4.93 9.88 6.21
C GLN A 155 5.25 10.38 4.78
N ALA A 156 5.24 11.69 4.57
CA ALA A 156 5.62 12.26 3.29
C ALA A 156 7.08 11.95 2.91
N ILE A 157 8.03 11.99 3.84
CA ILE A 157 9.43 11.61 3.59
C ILE A 157 9.50 10.14 3.15
N GLU A 158 8.82 9.24 3.85
CA GLU A 158 8.83 7.81 3.55
C GLU A 158 8.28 7.52 2.15
N LEU A 159 7.12 8.07 1.82
CA LEU A 159 6.52 7.92 0.48
C LEU A 159 7.38 8.53 -0.62
N ASN A 160 7.98 9.71 -0.40
CA ASN A 160 8.88 10.31 -1.38
C ASN A 160 10.16 9.51 -1.57
N ARG A 161 10.72 8.96 -0.50
CA ARG A 161 11.84 8.04 -0.56
C ARG A 161 11.52 6.84 -1.45
N PHE A 162 10.36 6.22 -1.23
CA PHE A 162 9.89 5.09 -2.03
C PHE A 162 9.78 5.44 -3.52
N VAL A 163 9.13 6.55 -3.85
CA VAL A 163 8.99 7.03 -5.23
C VAL A 163 10.34 7.31 -5.88
N HIS A 164 11.24 7.99 -5.17
CA HIS A 164 12.59 8.33 -5.67
C HIS A 164 13.41 7.10 -6.03
N TRP A 165 13.27 6.02 -5.27
CA TRP A 165 14.00 4.77 -5.49
C TRP A 165 13.31 3.80 -6.45
N GLY A 166 12.35 4.30 -7.26
CA GLY A 166 11.70 3.52 -8.32
C GLY A 166 10.68 2.51 -7.83
N GLY A 167 10.02 2.81 -6.73
CA GLY A 167 8.88 2.04 -6.24
C GLY A 167 7.76 1.94 -7.28
N LYS A 168 7.09 0.79 -7.34
CA LYS A 168 6.02 0.49 -8.31
C LYS A 168 4.67 0.22 -7.65
N LEU A 169 4.67 -0.34 -6.45
CA LEU A 169 3.49 -0.65 -5.65
C LEU A 169 3.74 -0.27 -4.19
N VAL A 170 2.89 0.55 -3.62
CA VAL A 170 2.89 0.85 -2.19
C VAL A 170 1.66 0.27 -1.51
N LEU A 171 1.88 -0.40 -0.38
CA LEU A 171 0.86 -0.96 0.48
C LEU A 171 0.80 -0.08 1.74
N LEU A 172 -0.36 0.53 1.99
CA LEU A 172 -0.58 1.45 3.10
C LEU A 172 -1.56 0.80 4.09
N ASP A 173 -1.07 0.38 5.26
CA ASP A 173 -1.91 -0.25 6.28
C ASP A 173 -2.26 0.78 7.35
N GLU A 174 -3.54 1.21 7.37
CA GLU A 174 -4.12 2.22 8.28
C GLU A 174 -3.27 3.52 8.36
N PRO A 175 -2.85 4.11 7.23
CA PRO A 175 -1.80 5.14 7.23
C PRO A 175 -2.19 6.44 7.93
N PHE A 176 -3.48 6.66 8.21
CA PHE A 176 -3.99 7.91 8.78
C PHE A 176 -4.69 7.75 10.14
N ALA A 177 -4.59 6.57 10.77
CA ALA A 177 -5.30 6.28 12.02
C ALA A 177 -4.96 7.24 13.17
N ALA A 178 -3.72 7.74 13.22
CA ALA A 178 -3.23 8.65 14.28
C ALA A 178 -3.07 10.11 13.81
N LEU A 179 -3.62 10.47 12.65
CA LEU A 179 -3.45 11.80 12.06
C LEU A 179 -4.72 12.66 12.20
N GLY A 180 -4.53 13.96 12.38
CA GLY A 180 -5.63 14.93 12.34
C GLY A 180 -6.21 15.12 10.92
N VAL A 181 -7.36 15.78 10.84
CA VAL A 181 -8.13 15.94 9.58
C VAL A 181 -7.30 16.54 8.46
N GLU A 182 -6.54 17.60 8.74
CA GLU A 182 -5.74 18.30 7.73
C GLU A 182 -4.55 17.46 7.23
N GLN A 183 -3.89 16.71 8.14
CA GLN A 183 -2.82 15.79 7.76
C GLN A 183 -3.36 14.65 6.90
N THR A 184 -4.50 14.08 7.27
CA THR A 184 -5.19 13.06 6.49
C THR A 184 -5.52 13.55 5.08
N ARG A 185 -6.10 14.76 4.95
CA ARG A 185 -6.41 15.36 3.65
C ARG A 185 -5.17 15.47 2.76
N ARG A 186 -4.07 16.00 3.31
CA ARG A 186 -2.79 16.10 2.57
C ARG A 186 -2.22 14.74 2.18
N GLY A 187 -2.32 13.75 3.06
CA GLY A 187 -1.90 12.38 2.79
C GLY A 187 -2.69 11.74 1.65
N LEU A 188 -4.01 11.91 1.63
CA LEU A 188 -4.87 11.43 0.55
C LEU A 188 -4.57 12.11 -0.80
N GLU A 189 -4.28 13.42 -0.79
CA GLU A 189 -3.83 14.14 -1.99
C GLU A 189 -2.48 13.62 -2.49
N MET A 190 -1.57 13.29 -1.57
CA MET A 190 -0.28 12.71 -1.93
C MET A 190 -0.43 11.33 -2.57
N ILE A 191 -1.31 10.46 -2.05
CA ILE A 191 -1.63 9.17 -2.66
C ILE A 191 -2.06 9.35 -4.13
N LYS A 192 -2.96 10.31 -4.41
CA LYS A 192 -3.38 10.60 -5.79
C LYS A 192 -2.23 11.05 -6.69
N ARG A 193 -1.30 11.86 -6.17
CA ARG A 193 -0.12 12.30 -6.93
C ARG A 193 0.82 11.14 -7.25
N ILE A 194 1.03 10.22 -6.31
CA ILE A 194 1.83 9.03 -6.49
C ILE A 194 1.20 8.11 -7.54
N ALA A 195 -0.10 7.88 -7.44
CA ALA A 195 -0.84 7.09 -8.43
C ALA A 195 -0.77 7.71 -9.84
N ALA A 196 -0.87 9.04 -9.95
CA ALA A 196 -0.72 9.76 -11.22
C ALA A 196 0.67 9.60 -11.86
N GLN A 197 1.70 9.19 -11.10
CA GLN A 197 3.03 8.85 -11.61
C GLN A 197 3.12 7.38 -12.08
N GLY A 198 2.02 6.64 -12.11
CA GLY A 198 1.97 5.24 -12.53
C GLY A 198 2.27 4.23 -11.43
N ILE A 199 2.38 4.67 -10.17
CA ILE A 199 2.62 3.78 -9.02
C ILE A 199 1.28 3.25 -8.52
N GLY A 200 1.16 1.92 -8.39
CA GLY A 200 -0.01 1.29 -7.78
C GLY A 200 -0.08 1.56 -6.28
N VAL A 201 -1.27 1.76 -5.75
CA VAL A 201 -1.47 1.99 -4.32
C VAL A 201 -2.57 1.07 -3.79
N VAL A 202 -2.26 0.26 -2.79
CA VAL A 202 -3.27 -0.44 -1.99
C VAL A 202 -3.37 0.26 -0.64
N ILE A 203 -4.53 0.81 -0.32
CA ILE A 203 -4.81 1.41 0.97
C ILE A 203 -5.76 0.54 1.77
N ILE A 204 -5.34 0.13 2.96
CA ILE A 204 -6.19 -0.51 3.94
C ILE A 204 -6.65 0.56 4.90
N THR A 205 -7.95 0.68 5.09
CA THR A 205 -8.54 1.57 6.08
C THR A 205 -9.92 1.06 6.48
N HIS A 206 -10.32 1.30 7.71
CA HIS A 206 -11.68 1.10 8.19
C HIS A 206 -12.54 2.37 8.04
N ILE A 207 -11.94 3.49 7.63
CA ILE A 207 -12.63 4.78 7.47
C ILE A 207 -13.14 4.90 6.02
N MET A 208 -14.43 4.64 5.84
CA MET A 208 -15.10 4.65 4.53
C MET A 208 -14.88 5.96 3.76
N ALA A 209 -14.93 7.10 4.45
CA ALA A 209 -14.73 8.41 3.83
C ALA A 209 -13.35 8.55 3.17
N GLN A 210 -12.30 8.00 3.77
CA GLN A 210 -10.95 8.00 3.19
C GLN A 210 -10.88 7.15 1.92
N ALA A 211 -11.45 5.93 1.98
CA ALA A 211 -11.52 5.03 0.83
C ALA A 211 -12.23 5.69 -0.35
N PHE A 212 -13.42 6.26 -0.12
CA PHE A 212 -14.21 6.90 -1.17
C PHE A 212 -13.58 8.19 -1.72
N GLN A 213 -12.73 8.86 -0.94
CA GLN A 213 -12.05 10.07 -1.37
C GLN A 213 -10.87 9.78 -2.31
N VAL A 214 -10.19 8.64 -2.18
CA VAL A 214 -8.93 8.40 -2.88
C VAL A 214 -8.95 7.22 -3.85
N ALA A 215 -9.76 6.17 -3.59
CA ALA A 215 -9.73 4.95 -4.39
C ALA A 215 -10.39 5.11 -5.77
N ASP A 216 -9.84 4.41 -6.74
CA ASP A 216 -10.47 4.16 -8.03
C ASP A 216 -11.39 2.94 -7.95
N ARG A 217 -10.99 1.95 -7.13
CA ARG A 217 -11.70 0.68 -6.95
C ARG A 217 -11.67 0.26 -5.48
N ILE A 218 -12.72 -0.42 -5.06
CA ILE A 218 -12.91 -0.93 -3.70
C ILE A 218 -12.98 -2.46 -3.77
N VAL A 219 -12.09 -3.13 -3.06
CA VAL A 219 -12.08 -4.57 -2.86
C VAL A 219 -12.46 -4.86 -1.41
N VAL A 220 -13.51 -5.62 -1.20
CA VAL A 220 -13.99 -5.98 0.14
C VAL A 220 -13.58 -7.41 0.44
N ILE A 221 -12.83 -7.59 1.54
CA ILE A 221 -12.50 -8.92 2.08
C ILE A 221 -13.43 -9.23 3.25
N ARG A 222 -14.04 -10.40 3.21
CA ARG A 222 -14.90 -10.92 4.27
C ARG A 222 -14.59 -12.39 4.49
N GLN A 223 -14.29 -12.77 5.72
CA GLN A 223 -14.00 -14.17 6.12
C GLN A 223 -12.98 -14.86 5.19
N GLY A 224 -11.91 -14.15 4.83
CA GLY A 224 -10.86 -14.67 3.96
C GLY A 224 -11.18 -14.76 2.48
N LYS A 225 -12.31 -14.21 2.01
CA LYS A 225 -12.72 -14.20 0.60
C LYS A 225 -12.99 -12.80 0.09
N VAL A 226 -12.90 -12.59 -1.22
CA VAL A 226 -13.39 -11.35 -1.86
C VAL A 226 -14.91 -11.38 -1.87
N ALA A 227 -15.53 -10.49 -1.09
CA ALA A 227 -16.98 -10.31 -1.02
C ALA A 227 -17.49 -9.30 -2.06
N GLY A 228 -16.61 -8.38 -2.52
CA GLY A 228 -16.91 -7.42 -3.57
C GLY A 228 -15.63 -6.87 -4.18
N ASP A 229 -15.69 -6.56 -5.47
CA ASP A 229 -14.63 -5.91 -6.24
C ASP A 229 -15.31 -4.96 -7.24
N VAL A 230 -15.37 -3.69 -6.88
CA VAL A 230 -16.23 -2.72 -7.55
C VAL A 230 -15.51 -1.39 -7.80
N ALA A 231 -15.75 -0.77 -8.96
CA ALA A 231 -15.28 0.57 -9.22
C ALA A 231 -15.94 1.55 -8.23
N ARG A 232 -15.17 2.42 -7.58
CA ARG A 232 -15.67 3.38 -6.60
C ARG A 232 -16.84 4.22 -7.12
N LYS A 233 -16.81 4.60 -8.41
CA LYS A 233 -17.88 5.39 -9.07
C LYS A 233 -19.19 4.62 -9.27
N LYS A 234 -19.17 3.28 -9.11
CA LYS A 234 -20.32 2.38 -9.36
C LYS A 234 -20.88 1.80 -8.06
N THR A 235 -20.47 2.31 -6.91
CA THR A 235 -20.92 1.83 -5.60
C THR A 235 -21.11 2.99 -4.63
N SER A 236 -21.80 2.72 -3.53
CA SER A 236 -22.05 3.66 -2.44
C SER A 236 -21.47 3.13 -1.11
N PRO A 237 -21.24 3.99 -0.11
CA PRO A 237 -20.85 3.55 1.23
C PRO A 237 -21.76 2.47 1.81
N ASP A 238 -23.08 2.59 1.62
CA ASP A 238 -24.06 1.63 2.13
C ASP A 238 -23.94 0.26 1.46
N GLU A 239 -23.69 0.22 0.14
CA GLU A 239 -23.45 -1.02 -0.58
C GLU A 239 -22.15 -1.71 -0.11
N VAL A 240 -21.10 -0.93 0.14
CA VAL A 240 -19.83 -1.46 0.65
C VAL A 240 -20.03 -2.01 2.08
N VAL A 241 -20.80 -1.33 2.93
CA VAL A 241 -21.16 -1.84 4.26
C VAL A 241 -21.90 -3.18 4.14
N ARG A 242 -22.87 -3.29 3.24
CA ARG A 242 -23.58 -4.57 3.01
C ARG A 242 -22.66 -5.70 2.54
N MET A 243 -21.63 -5.39 1.74
CA MET A 243 -20.61 -6.38 1.35
C MET A 243 -19.77 -6.82 2.56
N ILE A 244 -19.42 -5.88 3.46
CA ILE A 244 -18.66 -6.17 4.69
C ILE A 244 -19.51 -7.02 5.65
N THR A 245 -20.75 -6.66 5.89
CA THR A 245 -21.66 -7.39 6.82
C THR A 245 -22.17 -8.71 6.21
N GLY A 246 -22.23 -8.79 4.88
CA GLY A 246 -22.74 -9.96 4.15
C GLY A 246 -24.24 -9.96 3.90
N GLU A 247 -24.92 -8.86 4.15
CA GLU A 247 -26.36 -8.71 3.85
C GLU A 247 -26.65 -8.85 2.34
N ALA A 248 -25.71 -8.41 1.49
CA ALA A 248 -25.81 -8.57 0.04
C ALA A 248 -25.82 -10.04 -0.42
N LEU A 249 -25.20 -10.96 0.34
CA LEU A 249 -25.23 -12.40 0.06
C LEU A 249 -26.53 -13.04 0.52
N GLN A 250 -27.13 -12.55 1.60
CA GLN A 250 -28.39 -13.04 2.13
C GLN A 250 -29.57 -12.66 1.21
N ALA A 251 -29.58 -11.46 0.67
CA ALA A 251 -30.60 -11.02 -0.30
C ALA A 251 -30.59 -11.88 -1.56
N LYS A 252 -29.41 -12.16 -2.16
CA LYS A 252 -29.28 -13.06 -3.33
C LYS A 252 -29.68 -14.51 -3.00
N ALA A 253 -29.41 -15.00 -1.80
CA ALA A 253 -29.76 -16.34 -1.38
C ALA A 253 -31.28 -16.49 -1.11
N GLN A 254 -31.99 -15.42 -0.79
CA GLN A 254 -33.44 -15.39 -0.64
C GLN A 254 -34.17 -15.32 -1.99
N GLU A 255 -33.62 -14.57 -2.96
CA GLU A 255 -34.16 -14.51 -4.33
C GLU A 255 -34.02 -15.83 -5.12
N THR A 256 -33.04 -16.67 -4.75
CA THR A 256 -32.78 -17.97 -5.40
C THR A 256 -33.52 -19.15 -4.76
N ARG A 257 -34.30 -18.94 -3.68
CA ARG A 257 -35.18 -19.99 -3.16
C ARG A 257 -36.42 -20.07 -4.06
N PRO A 258 -36.63 -21.18 -4.82
CA PRO A 258 -37.88 -21.37 -5.52
C PRO A 258 -38.99 -21.38 -4.47
N ASN A 259 -40.07 -20.60 -4.72
CA ASN A 259 -41.32 -20.73 -3.98
C ASN A 259 -41.73 -22.21 -4.07
N GLY A 260 -41.47 -22.94 -3.01
CA GLY A 260 -41.96 -24.33 -2.89
C GLY A 260 -43.45 -24.34 -2.56
N PRO A 261 -44.11 -25.43 -2.86
CA PRO A 261 -45.54 -25.54 -3.10
C PRO A 261 -46.38 -25.20 -1.88
#